data_9f5cc6c25869b37380c9c58ad1ed4d9f
#
_entry.id   9f5cc6c25869b37380c9c58ad1ed4d9f
#
_cell.length_a   1.000
_cell.length_b   1.000
_cell.length_c   1.000
_cell.angle_alpha   90.00
_cell.angle_beta   90.00
_cell.angle_gamma   90.00
#
_symmetry.space_group_name_H-M   'P 1'
#
loop_
_entity.id
_entity.type
_entity.pdbx_description
1 polymer ?
#
loop_
_entity_poly.entity_id
_entity_poly.type
_entity_poly.pdbx_seq_one_letter_code
_entity_poly.pdbx_strand_id
1 'polypeptide(L)'
;MITHSDVAAYDRDGVVCLRQAFDAAWVERLRAAVERDLAAPGPHATNFAEGSTPGRFFGDMYMWRYDPEFRAAALDSPAPAIAARMMDSGSADFFYDQLFVKEPGTAHPTPWHQDQPYWPVKGWQITSVWIALDPIDRSNGAVEFIAGSHRWGVNYRPTPFRKGHEIKFTDSDLVPIPDIDADRTKYDIRWWKMAPGDCLVFHAMIVHGAPGNDTAGARRRGLSLRYTGDDARYDPRPGTFQFPHKPDLAAGAPMTCDLFPRVWPKAA
;
A
#
# COMPACT_ATOMS: atom_id res chain seq x y z
N MET A 1 -16.05 -3.88 -13.58
CA MET A 1 -15.86 -2.59 -14.31
C MET A 1 -15.94 -1.46 -13.28
N ILE A 2 -15.04 -0.49 -13.32
CA ILE A 2 -15.06 0.67 -12.42
C ILE A 2 -16.21 1.59 -12.81
N THR A 3 -17.07 1.92 -11.86
CA THR A 3 -18.23 2.80 -12.06
C THR A 3 -17.88 4.25 -11.72
N HIS A 4 -18.74 5.19 -12.13
CA HIS A 4 -18.61 6.59 -11.70
C HIS A 4 -18.76 6.74 -10.19
N SER A 5 -19.61 5.90 -9.55
CA SER A 5 -19.77 5.92 -8.10
C SER A 5 -18.50 5.46 -7.35
N ASP A 6 -17.72 4.54 -7.92
CA ASP A 6 -16.45 4.12 -7.33
C ASP A 6 -15.44 5.27 -7.35
N VAL A 7 -15.32 5.97 -8.47
CA VAL A 7 -14.45 7.15 -8.60
C VAL A 7 -14.88 8.26 -7.63
N ALA A 8 -16.18 8.54 -7.56
CA ALA A 8 -16.72 9.55 -6.63
C ALA A 8 -16.50 9.16 -5.16
N ALA A 9 -16.58 7.86 -4.82
CA ALA A 9 -16.28 7.37 -3.48
C ALA A 9 -14.78 7.53 -3.16
N TYR A 10 -13.89 7.17 -4.08
CA TYR A 10 -12.46 7.35 -3.92
C TYR A 10 -12.10 8.83 -3.72
N ASP A 11 -12.65 9.73 -4.55
CA ASP A 11 -12.39 11.17 -4.43
C ASP A 11 -12.89 11.74 -3.09
N ARG A 12 -14.08 11.38 -2.66
CA ARG A 12 -14.69 11.86 -1.41
C ARG A 12 -14.04 11.29 -0.17
N ASP A 13 -13.84 9.97 -0.14
CA ASP A 13 -13.48 9.21 1.06
C ASP A 13 -11.98 8.88 1.12
N GLY A 14 -11.26 8.98 -0.02
CA GLY A 14 -9.85 8.61 -0.15
C GLY A 14 -9.60 7.12 -0.31
N VAL A 15 -10.65 6.30 -0.31
CA VAL A 15 -10.59 4.85 -0.44
C VAL A 15 -11.87 4.28 -1.02
N VAL A 16 -11.72 3.22 -1.82
CA VAL A 16 -12.85 2.41 -2.33
C VAL A 16 -12.49 0.93 -2.35
N CYS A 17 -13.47 0.07 -2.13
CA CYS A 17 -13.32 -1.37 -2.29
C CYS A 17 -13.94 -1.80 -3.62
N LEU A 18 -13.13 -2.31 -4.54
CA LEU A 18 -13.57 -2.87 -5.81
C LEU A 18 -13.71 -4.38 -5.67
N ARG A 19 -14.88 -4.89 -6.01
CA ARG A 19 -15.19 -6.31 -5.91
C ARG A 19 -14.73 -7.05 -7.16
N GLN A 20 -14.09 -8.22 -6.96
CA GLN A 20 -13.63 -9.12 -8.02
C GLN A 20 -12.89 -8.38 -9.15
N ALA A 21 -12.03 -7.43 -8.76
CA ALA A 21 -11.19 -6.67 -9.70
C ALA A 21 -10.09 -7.53 -10.31
N PHE A 22 -9.70 -8.59 -9.61
CA PHE A 22 -8.75 -9.62 -10.05
C PHE A 22 -9.46 -10.98 -10.07
N ASP A 23 -9.38 -11.67 -11.19
CA ASP A 23 -9.97 -12.98 -11.33
C ASP A 23 -9.23 -14.08 -10.53
N ALA A 24 -9.80 -15.27 -10.52
CA ALA A 24 -9.22 -16.40 -9.78
C ALA A 24 -7.82 -16.78 -10.30
N ALA A 25 -7.55 -16.61 -11.61
CA ALA A 25 -6.24 -16.91 -12.18
C ALA A 25 -5.16 -15.97 -11.63
N TRP A 26 -5.44 -14.66 -11.52
CA TRP A 26 -4.54 -13.71 -10.87
C TRP A 26 -4.31 -14.06 -9.40
N VAL A 27 -5.37 -14.38 -8.66
CA VAL A 27 -5.26 -14.74 -7.24
C VAL A 27 -4.35 -15.95 -7.04
N GLU A 28 -4.54 -17.04 -7.82
CA GLU A 28 -3.75 -18.26 -7.66
C GLU A 28 -2.28 -18.05 -8.09
N ARG A 29 -2.01 -17.31 -9.16
CA ARG A 29 -0.64 -16.94 -9.57
C ARG A 29 0.07 -16.17 -8.46
N LEU A 30 -0.59 -15.15 -7.89
CA LEU A 30 -0.03 -14.35 -6.81
C LEU A 30 0.15 -15.13 -5.50
N ARG A 31 -0.78 -16.02 -5.17
CA ARG A 31 -0.62 -16.93 -4.03
C ARG A 31 0.62 -17.80 -4.17
N ALA A 32 0.82 -18.39 -5.36
CA ALA A 32 2.01 -19.20 -5.63
C ALA A 32 3.30 -18.36 -5.55
N ALA A 33 3.30 -17.13 -6.03
CA ALA A 33 4.42 -16.20 -5.91
C ALA A 33 4.73 -15.88 -4.45
N VAL A 34 3.71 -15.60 -3.64
CA VAL A 34 3.86 -15.34 -2.20
C VAL A 34 4.44 -16.55 -1.47
N GLU A 35 4.02 -17.78 -1.78
CA GLU A 35 4.60 -18.97 -1.16
C GLU A 35 6.08 -19.15 -1.54
N ARG A 36 6.48 -18.82 -2.76
CA ARG A 36 7.92 -18.82 -3.15
C ARG A 36 8.71 -17.79 -2.36
N ASP A 37 8.17 -16.58 -2.23
CA ASP A 37 8.81 -15.49 -1.48
C ASP A 37 8.93 -15.81 0.02
N LEU A 38 7.90 -16.41 0.61
CA LEU A 38 7.94 -16.87 2.02
C LEU A 38 8.98 -17.98 2.26
N ALA A 39 9.21 -18.84 1.26
CA ALA A 39 10.18 -19.94 1.32
C ALA A 39 11.62 -19.47 1.06
N ALA A 40 11.80 -18.48 0.19
CA ALA A 40 13.09 -17.89 -0.17
C ALA A 40 12.95 -16.36 -0.26
N PRO A 41 12.91 -15.67 0.89
CA PRO A 41 12.65 -14.24 0.97
C PRO A 41 13.65 -13.39 0.19
N GLY A 42 13.14 -12.34 -0.42
CA GLY A 42 13.96 -11.35 -1.13
C GLY A 42 14.85 -10.51 -0.18
N PRO A 43 15.72 -9.67 -0.75
CA PRO A 43 16.69 -8.89 0.02
C PRO A 43 16.04 -7.79 0.89
N HIS A 44 14.77 -7.49 0.69
CA HIS A 44 14.02 -6.44 1.41
C HIS A 44 12.97 -7.03 2.36
N ALA A 45 12.98 -8.35 2.54
CA ALA A 45 12.08 -9.03 3.43
C ALA A 45 12.30 -8.65 4.89
N THR A 46 11.22 -8.51 5.63
CA THR A 46 11.21 -8.13 7.05
C THR A 46 10.14 -8.89 7.81
N ASN A 47 10.41 -9.24 9.06
CA ASN A 47 9.39 -9.63 10.03
C ASN A 47 9.12 -8.44 10.97
N PHE A 48 7.99 -7.75 10.78
CA PHE A 48 7.64 -6.57 11.58
C PHE A 48 7.33 -6.92 13.05
N ALA A 49 6.91 -8.15 13.34
CA ALA A 49 6.60 -8.63 14.67
C ALA A 49 7.84 -9.12 15.46
N GLU A 50 9.01 -9.18 14.82
CA GLU A 50 10.21 -9.70 15.45
C GLU A 50 10.59 -8.93 16.73
N GLY A 51 10.80 -9.70 17.81
CA GLY A 51 11.22 -9.15 19.11
C GLY A 51 10.14 -8.39 19.89
N SER A 52 8.87 -8.35 19.42
CA SER A 52 7.82 -7.54 20.07
C SER A 52 6.56 -8.28 20.45
N THR A 53 6.07 -9.22 19.63
CA THR A 53 4.80 -9.94 19.81
C THR A 53 4.89 -11.37 19.28
N PRO A 54 4.06 -12.30 19.78
CA PRO A 54 3.91 -13.61 19.15
C PRO A 54 3.42 -13.51 17.71
N GLY A 55 3.76 -14.52 16.91
CA GLY A 55 3.35 -14.66 15.52
C GLY A 55 4.37 -14.08 14.53
N ARG A 56 3.99 -14.06 13.25
CA ARG A 56 4.83 -13.56 12.15
C ARG A 56 4.04 -12.54 11.35
N PHE A 57 4.56 -11.32 11.28
CA PHE A 57 4.09 -10.31 10.34
C PHE A 57 5.19 -10.08 9.30
N PHE A 58 5.13 -10.87 8.24
CA PHE A 58 6.09 -10.83 7.14
C PHE A 58 5.72 -9.72 6.15
N GLY A 59 6.73 -9.01 5.64
CA GLY A 59 6.64 -8.12 4.51
C GLY A 59 7.86 -8.22 3.62
N ASP A 60 7.68 -7.99 2.32
CA ASP A 60 8.77 -7.81 1.36
C ASP A 60 8.42 -6.69 0.38
N MET A 61 9.41 -6.16 -0.34
CA MET A 61 9.28 -5.05 -1.29
C MET A 61 10.15 -5.28 -2.52
N TYR A 62 9.76 -4.63 -3.64
CA TYR A 62 10.49 -4.72 -4.90
C TYR A 62 10.57 -6.11 -5.51
N MET A 63 9.65 -7.00 -5.15
CA MET A 63 9.55 -8.36 -5.67
C MET A 63 9.36 -8.39 -7.20
N TRP A 64 8.75 -7.35 -7.78
CA TRP A 64 8.61 -7.18 -9.22
C TRP A 64 9.93 -7.16 -9.99
N ARG A 65 11.05 -6.95 -9.31
CA ARG A 65 12.39 -6.92 -9.92
C ARG A 65 12.98 -8.31 -10.12
N TYR A 66 12.53 -9.31 -9.37
CA TYR A 66 13.12 -10.65 -9.37
C TYR A 66 12.12 -11.80 -9.51
N ASP A 67 10.82 -11.57 -9.30
CA ASP A 67 9.79 -12.59 -9.55
C ASP A 67 8.87 -12.16 -10.71
N PRO A 68 8.69 -13.00 -11.74
CA PRO A 68 7.91 -12.67 -12.93
C PRO A 68 6.42 -12.47 -12.65
N GLU A 69 5.86 -13.11 -11.61
CA GLU A 69 4.44 -12.98 -11.28
C GLU A 69 4.14 -11.65 -10.59
N PHE A 70 5.00 -11.21 -9.67
CA PHE A 70 4.89 -9.86 -9.09
C PHE A 70 5.11 -8.79 -10.16
N ARG A 71 6.06 -9.03 -11.11
CA ARG A 71 6.24 -8.13 -12.23
C ARG A 71 5.00 -8.05 -13.11
N ALA A 72 4.41 -9.19 -13.48
CA ALA A 72 3.19 -9.23 -14.27
C ALA A 72 2.02 -8.53 -13.54
N ALA A 73 1.90 -8.72 -12.22
CA ALA A 73 0.90 -8.03 -11.42
C ALA A 73 1.06 -6.51 -11.47
N ALA A 74 2.29 -6.02 -11.37
CA ALA A 74 2.62 -4.60 -11.40
C ALA A 74 2.35 -3.94 -12.76
N LEU A 75 2.66 -4.62 -13.87
CA LEU A 75 2.71 -4.03 -15.20
C LEU A 75 1.54 -4.44 -16.11
N ASP A 76 1.02 -5.67 -15.96
CA ASP A 76 0.11 -6.28 -16.92
C ASP A 76 -1.28 -6.60 -16.38
N SER A 77 -1.47 -6.56 -15.06
CA SER A 77 -2.76 -6.81 -14.42
C SER A 77 -3.75 -5.65 -14.64
N PRO A 78 -4.99 -5.75 -14.14
CA PRO A 78 -5.92 -4.61 -14.11
C PRO A 78 -5.45 -3.39 -13.29
N ALA A 79 -4.46 -3.55 -12.39
CA ALA A 79 -4.07 -2.50 -11.45
C ALA A 79 -3.62 -1.17 -12.09
N PRO A 80 -2.81 -1.11 -13.17
CA PRO A 80 -2.44 0.16 -13.82
C PRO A 80 -3.64 0.97 -14.29
N ALA A 81 -4.60 0.34 -14.97
CA ALA A 81 -5.81 1.00 -15.45
C ALA A 81 -6.73 1.45 -14.30
N ILE A 82 -6.83 0.63 -13.23
CA ILE A 82 -7.54 0.99 -12.00
C ILE A 82 -6.91 2.24 -11.38
N ALA A 83 -5.60 2.25 -11.21
CA ALA A 83 -4.88 3.37 -10.61
C ALA A 83 -5.06 4.67 -11.41
N ALA A 84 -4.82 4.64 -12.72
CA ALA A 84 -5.00 5.80 -13.60
C ALA A 84 -6.42 6.37 -13.50
N ARG A 85 -7.43 5.48 -13.54
CA ARG A 85 -8.84 5.88 -13.47
C ARG A 85 -9.21 6.49 -12.12
N MET A 86 -8.71 5.94 -11.01
CA MET A 86 -9.00 6.46 -9.65
C MET A 86 -8.30 7.79 -9.39
N MET A 87 -7.09 7.97 -9.89
CA MET A 87 -6.34 9.24 -9.79
C MET A 87 -6.86 10.33 -10.73
N ASP A 88 -7.79 10.02 -11.64
CA ASP A 88 -8.18 10.89 -12.76
C ASP A 88 -6.93 11.41 -13.51
N SER A 89 -6.04 10.48 -13.85
CA SER A 89 -4.75 10.75 -14.47
C SER A 89 -4.71 10.22 -15.90
N GLY A 90 -4.08 10.96 -16.81
CA GLY A 90 -3.81 10.51 -18.18
C GLY A 90 -2.79 9.39 -18.23
N SER A 91 -1.98 9.21 -17.19
CA SER A 91 -0.97 8.17 -17.10
C SER A 91 -0.89 7.53 -15.72
N ALA A 92 -0.25 6.35 -15.66
CA ALA A 92 0.21 5.77 -14.41
C ALA A 92 1.63 5.23 -14.60
N ASP A 93 2.50 5.59 -13.67
CA ASP A 93 3.85 5.05 -13.55
C ASP A 93 3.88 4.12 -12.33
N PHE A 94 4.43 2.92 -12.50
CA PHE A 94 4.53 1.97 -11.40
C PHE A 94 5.61 2.44 -10.42
N PHE A 95 5.28 2.51 -9.13
CA PHE A 95 6.19 3.02 -8.12
C PHE A 95 6.95 1.89 -7.42
N TYR A 96 6.24 1.01 -6.72
CA TYR A 96 6.78 -0.24 -6.17
C TYR A 96 5.67 -1.13 -5.62
N ASP A 97 6.00 -2.41 -5.39
CA ASP A 97 5.15 -3.38 -4.74
C ASP A 97 5.57 -3.62 -3.29
N GLN A 98 4.60 -4.00 -2.47
CA GLN A 98 4.84 -4.41 -1.10
C GLN A 98 3.87 -5.51 -0.67
N LEU A 99 4.42 -6.58 -0.16
CA LEU A 99 3.68 -7.72 0.39
C LEU A 99 3.51 -7.57 1.89
N PHE A 100 2.35 -7.96 2.40
CA PHE A 100 2.03 -8.02 3.81
C PHE A 100 1.35 -9.34 4.15
N VAL A 101 2.00 -10.18 4.93
CA VAL A 101 1.46 -11.47 5.40
C VAL A 101 1.36 -11.47 6.91
N LYS A 102 0.13 -11.48 7.45
CA LYS A 102 -0.11 -11.71 8.86
C LYS A 102 -0.49 -13.18 9.06
N GLU A 103 0.39 -13.94 9.69
CA GLU A 103 0.11 -15.33 10.07
C GLU A 103 -0.93 -15.41 11.19
N PRO A 104 -1.63 -16.53 11.36
CA PRO A 104 -2.55 -16.73 12.47
C PRO A 104 -1.90 -16.45 13.82
N GLY A 105 -2.61 -15.83 14.73
CA GLY A 105 -2.13 -15.46 16.06
C GLY A 105 -1.09 -14.34 16.08
N THR A 106 -0.96 -13.57 15.01
CA THR A 106 -0.05 -12.41 14.96
C THR A 106 -0.71 -11.19 15.57
N ALA A 107 -0.41 -10.90 16.83
CA ALA A 107 -0.99 -9.76 17.54
C ALA A 107 -0.46 -8.39 17.05
N HIS A 108 0.61 -8.35 16.25
CA HIS A 108 1.26 -7.11 15.81
C HIS A 108 0.38 -6.30 14.85
N PRO A 109 -0.07 -5.09 15.21
CA PRO A 109 -0.86 -4.24 14.34
C PRO A 109 0.03 -3.58 13.27
N THR A 110 -0.60 -3.07 12.22
CA THR A 110 -0.03 -2.00 11.40
C THR A 110 -0.47 -0.67 12.02
N PRO A 111 0.45 0.17 12.50
CA PRO A 111 0.08 1.42 13.15
C PRO A 111 -0.66 2.35 12.19
N TRP A 112 -1.48 3.25 12.73
CA TRP A 112 -2.10 4.32 11.93
C TRP A 112 -1.03 5.20 11.30
N HIS A 113 -1.13 5.47 9.99
CA HIS A 113 -0.17 6.25 9.23
C HIS A 113 -0.76 6.77 7.92
N GLN A 114 -0.04 7.68 7.28
CA GLN A 114 -0.19 8.05 5.88
C GLN A 114 1.01 7.47 5.12
N ASP A 115 0.81 7.01 3.89
CA ASP A 115 1.90 6.44 3.08
C ASP A 115 2.87 7.50 2.54
N GLN A 116 2.34 8.60 1.96
CA GLN A 116 3.15 9.58 1.22
C GLN A 116 4.28 10.25 2.05
N PRO A 117 4.12 10.55 3.36
CA PRO A 117 5.22 11.11 4.13
C PRO A 117 6.47 10.23 4.24
N TYR A 118 6.34 8.91 4.03
CA TYR A 118 7.51 8.01 3.97
C TYR A 118 8.29 8.13 2.66
N TRP A 119 7.69 8.65 1.58
CA TRP A 119 8.19 8.53 0.23
C TRP A 119 8.86 9.80 -0.27
N PRO A 120 9.92 9.69 -1.09
CA PRO A 120 10.52 10.83 -1.77
C PRO A 120 9.71 11.24 -3.00
N VAL A 121 8.42 11.52 -2.80
CA VAL A 121 7.49 11.92 -3.85
C VAL A 121 6.51 12.96 -3.32
N LYS A 122 6.18 13.94 -4.15
CA LYS A 122 5.09 14.91 -3.95
C LYS A 122 4.14 14.89 -5.12
N GLY A 123 2.93 15.35 -4.90
CA GLY A 123 1.81 15.36 -5.85
C GLY A 123 0.55 14.83 -5.18
N TRP A 124 -0.56 14.91 -5.88
CA TRP A 124 -1.85 14.41 -5.42
C TRP A 124 -2.17 13.04 -6.01
N GLN A 125 -1.81 12.82 -7.28
CA GLN A 125 -2.09 11.59 -8.00
C GLN A 125 -1.14 10.47 -7.61
N ILE A 126 -1.29 9.97 -6.37
CA ILE A 126 -0.52 8.85 -5.84
C ILE A 126 -1.49 7.90 -5.14
N THR A 127 -1.52 6.65 -5.59
CA THR A 127 -2.49 5.65 -5.12
C THR A 127 -1.89 4.27 -4.93
N SER A 128 -2.48 3.52 -4.02
CA SER A 128 -2.19 2.10 -3.79
C SER A 128 -3.38 1.25 -4.24
N VAL A 129 -3.12 0.19 -4.99
CA VAL A 129 -4.06 -0.90 -5.29
C VAL A 129 -3.66 -2.09 -4.42
N TRP A 130 -4.40 -2.32 -3.34
CA TRP A 130 -4.12 -3.38 -2.37
C TRP A 130 -5.04 -4.59 -2.62
N ILE A 131 -4.46 -5.70 -3.05
CA ILE A 131 -5.16 -6.90 -3.52
C ILE A 131 -5.29 -7.89 -2.37
N ALA A 132 -6.52 -8.33 -2.08
CA ALA A 132 -6.79 -9.40 -1.13
C ALA A 132 -6.52 -10.76 -1.78
N LEU A 133 -5.59 -11.53 -1.22
CA LEU A 133 -5.29 -12.89 -1.68
C LEU A 133 -5.98 -13.96 -0.84
N ASP A 134 -6.55 -13.60 0.31
CA ASP A 134 -7.30 -14.47 1.21
C ASP A 134 -8.64 -13.82 1.58
N PRO A 135 -9.59 -14.56 2.14
CA PRO A 135 -10.75 -13.96 2.79
C PRO A 135 -10.31 -13.06 3.94
N ILE A 136 -10.85 -11.85 4.01
CA ILE A 136 -10.44 -10.84 4.98
C ILE A 136 -11.64 -10.34 5.75
N ASP A 137 -11.47 -10.23 7.07
CA ASP A 137 -12.38 -9.51 7.97
C ASP A 137 -11.58 -8.89 9.13
N ARG A 138 -12.28 -8.31 10.12
CA ARG A 138 -11.61 -7.65 11.25
C ARG A 138 -10.75 -8.61 12.07
N SER A 139 -11.16 -9.85 12.21
CA SER A 139 -10.47 -10.83 13.06
C SER A 139 -9.10 -11.23 12.53
N ASN A 140 -8.88 -11.13 11.20
CA ASN A 140 -7.60 -11.44 10.59
C ASN A 140 -6.82 -10.22 10.06
N GLY A 141 -7.19 -9.02 10.49
CA GLY A 141 -6.43 -7.82 10.23
C GLY A 141 -6.84 -7.07 8.96
N ALA A 142 -8.15 -6.89 8.73
CA ALA A 142 -8.65 -5.99 7.69
C ALA A 142 -8.03 -4.60 7.83
N VAL A 143 -7.67 -3.98 6.71
CA VAL A 143 -7.18 -2.61 6.69
C VAL A 143 -8.33 -1.66 7.02
N GLU A 144 -8.09 -0.75 7.95
CA GLU A 144 -9.01 0.29 8.39
C GLU A 144 -8.53 1.65 7.89
N PHE A 145 -9.47 2.50 7.48
CA PHE A 145 -9.22 3.81 6.90
C PHE A 145 -10.07 4.87 7.58
N ILE A 146 -9.53 6.07 7.78
CA ILE A 146 -10.32 7.22 8.19
C ILE A 146 -10.80 7.93 6.93
N ALA A 147 -12.10 7.81 6.62
CA ALA A 147 -12.68 8.38 5.41
C ALA A 147 -12.48 9.91 5.36
N GLY A 148 -12.06 10.42 4.20
CA GLY A 148 -11.82 11.84 3.98
C GLY A 148 -10.52 12.40 4.55
N SER A 149 -9.74 11.61 5.31
CA SER A 149 -8.53 12.09 5.99
C SER A 149 -7.41 12.53 5.02
N HIS A 150 -7.40 12.04 3.79
CA HIS A 150 -6.48 12.49 2.74
C HIS A 150 -6.63 13.99 2.40
N ARG A 151 -7.78 14.61 2.74
CA ARG A 151 -8.07 16.04 2.50
C ARG A 151 -7.84 16.92 3.72
N TRP A 152 -7.29 16.39 4.81
CA TRP A 152 -7.06 17.19 6.03
C TRP A 152 -5.93 18.23 5.88
N GLY A 153 -5.11 18.14 4.82
CA GLY A 153 -4.00 19.08 4.60
C GLY A 153 -2.88 18.96 5.63
N VAL A 154 -2.77 17.82 6.29
CA VAL A 154 -1.79 17.55 7.34
C VAL A 154 -0.89 16.40 6.94
N ASN A 155 0.41 16.58 7.11
CA ASN A 155 1.40 15.52 6.96
C ASN A 155 1.76 14.96 8.34
N TYR A 156 1.44 13.69 8.57
CA TYR A 156 1.78 13.04 9.81
C TYR A 156 3.18 12.43 9.75
N ARG A 157 3.87 12.51 10.90
CA ARG A 157 5.20 11.90 11.04
C ARG A 157 5.09 10.39 10.86
N PRO A 158 5.90 9.81 9.95
CA PRO A 158 5.95 8.37 9.77
C PRO A 158 6.23 7.60 11.06
N THR A 159 5.42 6.57 11.32
CA THR A 159 5.54 5.69 12.48
C THR A 159 6.23 4.39 12.07
N PRO A 160 7.33 3.98 12.72
CA PRO A 160 7.96 2.71 12.41
C PRO A 160 7.01 1.53 12.64
N PHE A 161 6.94 0.60 11.69
CA PHE A 161 6.13 -0.62 11.84
C PHE A 161 6.80 -1.63 12.77
N ARG A 162 8.13 -1.58 12.90
CA ARG A 162 8.90 -2.42 13.81
C ARG A 162 9.27 -1.62 15.05
N LYS A 163 9.01 -2.17 16.25
CA LYS A 163 9.40 -1.55 17.53
C LYS A 163 10.93 -1.39 17.60
N GLY A 164 11.38 -0.28 18.18
CA GLY A 164 12.81 0.01 18.35
C GLY A 164 13.53 0.56 17.12
N HIS A 165 12.82 0.74 16.00
CA HIS A 165 13.33 1.49 14.87
C HIS A 165 12.87 2.95 14.97
N GLU A 166 13.83 3.88 14.94
CA GLU A 166 13.55 5.30 14.81
C GLU A 166 13.73 5.71 13.36
N ILE A 167 12.75 6.42 12.82
CA ILE A 167 12.87 7.10 11.54
C ILE A 167 13.18 8.56 11.85
N LYS A 168 14.38 9.02 11.48
CA LYS A 168 14.80 10.41 11.71
C LYS A 168 14.32 11.28 10.56
N PHE A 169 13.31 12.09 10.82
CA PHE A 169 12.88 13.15 9.93
C PHE A 169 13.41 14.49 10.41
N THR A 170 13.88 15.28 9.47
CA THR A 170 14.33 16.68 9.74
C THR A 170 13.26 17.69 9.35
N ASP A 171 12.14 17.24 8.77
CA ASP A 171 11.03 18.08 8.35
C ASP A 171 10.24 18.55 9.59
N SER A 172 10.23 19.85 9.84
CA SER A 172 9.54 20.49 10.95
C SER A 172 8.01 20.49 10.78
N ASP A 173 7.52 20.27 9.56
CA ASP A 173 6.09 20.37 9.23
C ASP A 173 5.34 19.05 9.47
N LEU A 174 6.07 17.97 9.83
CA LEU A 174 5.47 16.70 10.19
C LEU A 174 4.99 16.69 11.64
N VAL A 175 3.70 16.52 11.84
CA VAL A 175 3.10 16.46 13.17
C VAL A 175 2.87 15.00 13.63
N PRO A 176 2.82 14.73 14.95
CA PRO A 176 2.46 13.40 15.43
C PRO A 176 1.06 13.02 14.99
N ILE A 177 0.87 11.76 14.60
CA ILE A 177 -0.48 11.25 14.34
C ILE A 177 -1.25 11.20 15.67
N PRO A 178 -2.54 11.59 15.70
CA PRO A 178 -3.34 11.50 16.92
C PRO A 178 -3.51 10.04 17.34
N ASP A 179 -3.72 9.82 18.64
CA ASP A 179 -4.08 8.49 19.16
C ASP A 179 -5.53 8.17 18.77
N ILE A 180 -5.67 7.55 17.59
CA ILE A 180 -6.99 7.22 17.02
C ILE A 180 -7.68 6.14 17.85
N ASP A 181 -6.92 5.20 18.39
CA ASP A 181 -7.48 4.09 19.15
C ASP A 181 -7.99 4.52 20.54
N ALA A 182 -7.51 5.63 21.09
CA ALA A 182 -8.01 6.20 22.34
C ALA A 182 -9.48 6.69 22.23
N ASP A 183 -9.91 7.15 21.05
CA ASP A 183 -11.29 7.56 20.82
C ASP A 183 -11.71 7.37 19.35
N ARG A 184 -11.93 6.12 18.98
CA ARG A 184 -12.32 5.72 17.62
C ARG A 184 -13.65 6.32 17.15
N THR A 185 -14.51 6.74 18.10
CA THR A 185 -15.83 7.29 17.78
C THR A 185 -15.78 8.67 17.14
N LYS A 186 -14.66 9.37 17.25
CA LYS A 186 -14.42 10.66 16.60
C LYS A 186 -14.18 10.58 15.09
N TYR A 187 -13.96 9.38 14.57
CA TYR A 187 -13.53 9.17 13.19
C TYR A 187 -14.50 8.31 12.42
N ASP A 188 -14.75 8.63 11.13
CA ASP A 188 -15.45 7.74 10.20
C ASP A 188 -14.48 6.64 9.74
N ILE A 189 -14.37 5.58 10.57
CA ILE A 189 -13.48 4.45 10.30
C ILE A 189 -14.19 3.44 9.41
N ARG A 190 -13.65 3.22 8.22
CA ARG A 190 -14.17 2.27 7.23
C ARG A 190 -13.24 1.09 7.04
N TRP A 191 -13.84 -0.06 6.82
CA TRP A 191 -13.18 -1.31 6.47
C TRP A 191 -14.15 -2.19 5.70
N TRP A 192 -13.65 -3.22 5.03
CA TRP A 192 -14.49 -4.12 4.24
C TRP A 192 -14.16 -5.58 4.54
N LYS A 193 -15.21 -6.41 4.64
CA LYS A 193 -15.06 -7.84 4.47
C LYS A 193 -14.77 -8.09 2.99
N MET A 194 -13.71 -8.84 2.68
CA MET A 194 -13.24 -9.03 1.31
C MET A 194 -13.12 -10.51 0.98
N ALA A 195 -13.40 -10.84 -0.27
CA ALA A 195 -13.06 -12.11 -0.89
C ALA A 195 -11.72 -12.01 -1.64
N PRO A 196 -11.02 -13.13 -1.89
CA PRO A 196 -9.87 -13.14 -2.77
C PRO A 196 -10.21 -12.55 -4.14
N GLY A 197 -9.34 -11.65 -4.65
CA GLY A 197 -9.58 -10.91 -5.89
C GLY A 197 -10.30 -9.57 -5.72
N ASP A 198 -10.88 -9.28 -4.56
CA ASP A 198 -11.28 -7.91 -4.22
C ASP A 198 -10.02 -7.04 -4.02
N CYS A 199 -10.11 -5.75 -4.27
CA CYS A 199 -9.02 -4.84 -3.94
C CYS A 199 -9.52 -3.55 -3.28
N LEU A 200 -8.67 -2.99 -2.43
CA LEU A 200 -8.80 -1.63 -1.93
C LEU A 200 -7.98 -0.71 -2.82
N VAL A 201 -8.56 0.40 -3.25
CA VAL A 201 -7.81 1.47 -3.92
C VAL A 201 -7.86 2.68 -3.02
N PHE A 202 -6.69 3.19 -2.63
CA PHE A 202 -6.64 4.27 -1.66
C PHE A 202 -5.53 5.28 -1.94
N HIS A 203 -5.84 6.53 -1.60
CA HIS A 203 -4.97 7.69 -1.78
C HIS A 203 -3.80 7.62 -0.79
N ALA A 204 -2.60 8.02 -1.23
CA ALA A 204 -1.38 7.95 -0.42
C ALA A 204 -1.42 8.80 0.87
N MET A 205 -2.29 9.81 0.92
CA MET A 205 -2.47 10.68 2.10
C MET A 205 -3.60 10.22 3.04
N ILE A 206 -4.30 9.11 2.76
CA ILE A 206 -5.32 8.62 3.69
C ILE A 206 -4.70 8.03 4.94
N VAL A 207 -5.23 8.37 6.09
CA VAL A 207 -4.83 7.74 7.35
C VAL A 207 -5.42 6.34 7.41
N HIS A 208 -4.55 5.35 7.56
CA HIS A 208 -4.96 3.95 7.63
C HIS A 208 -4.07 3.14 8.56
N GLY A 209 -4.58 1.98 8.95
CA GLY A 209 -3.89 1.03 9.83
C GLY A 209 -4.56 -0.33 9.73
N ALA A 210 -4.10 -1.31 10.51
CA ALA A 210 -4.75 -2.61 10.57
C ALA A 210 -4.50 -3.28 11.92
N PRO A 211 -5.49 -3.94 12.53
CA PRO A 211 -5.27 -4.75 13.72
C PRO A 211 -4.36 -5.95 13.42
N GLY A 212 -4.01 -6.67 14.47
CA GLY A 212 -3.38 -7.98 14.36
C GLY A 212 -4.27 -9.01 13.66
N ASN A 213 -3.76 -10.21 13.51
CA ASN A 213 -4.51 -11.39 13.09
C ASN A 213 -4.73 -12.31 14.29
N ASP A 214 -5.90 -12.20 14.91
CA ASP A 214 -6.26 -12.95 16.13
C ASP A 214 -6.85 -14.34 15.83
N THR A 215 -6.95 -14.73 14.56
CA THR A 215 -7.50 -16.03 14.18
C THR A 215 -6.55 -17.17 14.47
N ALA A 216 -7.09 -18.35 14.75
CA ALA A 216 -6.29 -19.54 15.02
C ALA A 216 -5.72 -20.22 13.76
N GLY A 217 -6.29 -19.95 12.57
CA GLY A 217 -5.94 -20.71 11.37
C GLY A 217 -6.03 -19.95 10.04
N ALA A 218 -6.49 -18.70 10.03
CA ALA A 218 -6.66 -17.93 8.79
C ALA A 218 -5.48 -16.97 8.59
N ARG A 219 -4.61 -17.27 7.62
CA ARG A 219 -3.58 -16.34 7.15
C ARG A 219 -4.23 -15.16 6.40
N ARG A 220 -3.60 -13.98 6.44
CA ARG A 220 -4.00 -12.83 5.64
C ARG A 220 -2.84 -12.33 4.80
N ARG A 221 -2.91 -12.55 3.48
CA ARG A 221 -1.97 -12.05 2.48
C ARG A 221 -2.59 -10.88 1.74
N GLY A 222 -1.88 -9.77 1.67
CA GLY A 222 -2.24 -8.61 0.89
C GLY A 222 -1.05 -8.08 0.11
N LEU A 223 -1.24 -7.86 -1.19
CA LEU A 223 -0.23 -7.28 -2.08
C LEU A 223 -0.64 -5.86 -2.44
N SER A 224 0.20 -4.89 -2.11
CA SER A 224 0.02 -3.48 -2.46
C SER A 224 0.87 -3.15 -3.69
N LEU A 225 0.22 -2.67 -4.74
CA LEU A 225 0.85 -2.14 -5.95
C LEU A 225 0.63 -0.62 -5.96
N ARG A 226 1.71 0.15 -6.00
CA ARG A 226 1.66 1.60 -5.88
C ARG A 226 1.94 2.27 -7.21
N TYR A 227 1.18 3.33 -7.49
CA TYR A 227 1.25 4.06 -8.76
C TYR A 227 1.26 5.57 -8.52
N THR A 228 1.93 6.28 -9.42
CA THR A 228 1.96 7.74 -9.48
C THR A 228 1.37 8.22 -10.80
N GLY A 229 0.70 9.35 -10.79
CA GLY A 229 0.08 9.98 -11.98
C GLY A 229 0.84 11.19 -12.49
N ASP A 230 0.16 11.97 -13.33
CA ASP A 230 0.75 13.06 -14.11
C ASP A 230 1.34 14.19 -13.26
N ASP A 231 0.80 14.45 -12.06
CA ASP A 231 1.24 15.52 -11.18
C ASP A 231 2.36 15.12 -10.21
N ALA A 232 2.67 13.82 -10.12
CA ALA A 232 3.66 13.32 -9.19
C ALA A 232 5.09 13.74 -9.58
N ARG A 233 5.86 14.19 -8.59
CA ARG A 233 7.24 14.66 -8.78
C ARG A 233 8.18 14.02 -7.78
N TYR A 234 9.38 13.67 -8.24
CA TYR A 234 10.43 13.19 -7.36
C TYR A 234 10.86 14.29 -6.37
N ASP A 235 10.79 13.98 -5.09
CA ASP A 235 11.02 14.92 -3.99
C ASP A 235 11.87 14.28 -2.88
N PRO A 236 13.18 14.11 -3.11
CA PRO A 236 14.08 13.48 -2.15
C PRO A 236 14.29 14.40 -0.95
N ARG A 237 13.67 14.03 0.17
CA ARG A 237 13.79 14.74 1.45
C ARG A 237 14.54 13.87 2.46
N PRO A 238 15.28 14.46 3.41
CA PRO A 238 15.89 13.71 4.49
C PRO A 238 14.84 12.91 5.28
N GLY A 239 15.16 11.66 5.60
CA GLY A 239 14.27 10.76 6.33
C GLY A 239 13.25 10.00 5.49
N THR A 240 13.08 10.35 4.22
CA THR A 240 12.23 9.56 3.32
C THR A 240 12.89 8.23 2.96
N PHE A 241 12.07 7.29 2.55
CA PHE A 241 12.49 5.95 2.16
C PHE A 241 13.58 6.00 1.09
N GLN A 242 14.63 5.21 1.31
CA GLN A 242 15.72 5.07 0.35
C GLN A 242 15.44 3.87 -0.55
N PHE A 243 15.35 4.09 -1.86
CA PHE A 243 15.19 3.01 -2.82
C PHE A 243 16.42 2.10 -2.83
N PRO A 244 16.25 0.79 -3.09
CA PRO A 244 17.36 -0.14 -3.26
C PRO A 244 18.34 0.29 -4.37
N HIS A 245 17.80 0.99 -5.37
CA HIS A 245 18.57 1.61 -6.45
C HIS A 245 18.20 3.08 -6.53
N LYS A 246 19.21 3.94 -6.63
CA LYS A 246 18.96 5.38 -6.81
C LYS A 246 18.26 5.59 -8.16
N PRO A 247 17.08 6.24 -8.19
CA PRO A 247 16.43 6.58 -9.45
C PRO A 247 17.27 7.61 -10.20
N ASP A 248 17.31 7.49 -11.51
CA ASP A 248 17.92 8.50 -12.38
C ASP A 248 16.91 9.65 -12.61
N LEU A 249 16.67 10.41 -11.56
CA LEU A 249 15.73 11.53 -11.54
C LEU A 249 16.35 12.71 -10.79
N ALA A 250 16.24 13.89 -11.38
CA ALA A 250 16.47 15.15 -10.66
C ALA A 250 15.28 15.46 -9.73
N ALA A 251 15.53 16.17 -8.63
CA ALA A 251 14.45 16.68 -7.77
C ALA A 251 13.48 17.55 -8.60
N GLY A 252 12.18 17.31 -8.43
CA GLY A 252 11.11 17.96 -9.20
C GLY A 252 10.80 17.32 -10.56
N ALA A 253 11.56 16.32 -11.00
CA ALA A 253 11.25 15.58 -12.23
C ALA A 253 9.97 14.74 -12.08
N PRO A 254 9.24 14.45 -13.19
CA PRO A 254 8.17 13.47 -13.19
C PRO A 254 8.64 12.11 -12.67
N MET A 255 7.76 11.36 -12.03
CA MET A 255 8.05 10.03 -11.46
C MET A 255 8.08 8.93 -12.53
N THR A 256 8.87 9.13 -13.59
CA THR A 256 9.02 8.20 -14.72
C THR A 256 10.51 7.95 -14.99
N CYS A 257 10.95 6.71 -14.90
CA CYS A 257 12.30 6.22 -15.28
C CYS A 257 12.27 4.68 -15.28
N ASP A 258 13.42 4.04 -15.53
CA ASP A 258 13.52 2.55 -15.53
C ASP A 258 13.12 1.90 -14.21
N LEU A 259 13.29 2.63 -13.09
CA LEU A 259 12.85 2.18 -11.76
C LEU A 259 11.34 2.38 -11.56
N PHE A 260 10.75 3.36 -12.24
CA PHE A 260 9.33 3.72 -12.19
C PHE A 260 8.75 3.74 -13.61
N PRO A 261 8.57 2.55 -14.22
CA PRO A 261 8.16 2.47 -15.61
C PRO A 261 6.73 2.96 -15.82
N ARG A 262 6.50 3.65 -16.96
CA ARG A 262 5.16 3.96 -17.46
C ARG A 262 4.43 2.68 -17.79
N VAL A 263 3.25 2.48 -17.14
CA VAL A 263 2.44 1.26 -17.30
C VAL A 263 1.04 1.54 -17.83
N TRP A 264 0.65 2.82 -17.87
CA TRP A 264 -0.60 3.26 -18.47
C TRP A 264 -0.44 4.67 -19.11
N PRO A 265 -1.03 4.92 -20.33
CA PRO A 265 -1.57 3.88 -21.21
C PRO A 265 -0.48 2.85 -21.60
N LYS A 266 -0.89 1.63 -21.89
CA LYS A 266 0.05 0.65 -22.44
C LYS A 266 0.59 1.17 -23.77
N ALA A 267 1.88 1.02 -24.00
CA ALA A 267 2.46 1.28 -25.31
C ALA A 267 1.75 0.42 -26.35
N ALA A 268 1.41 1.03 -27.49
CA ALA A 268 0.74 0.36 -28.60
C ALA A 268 1.65 -0.71 -29.23
#